data_03f49b83516a1d47269706af990cdfbb
#
_entry.id   03f49b83516a1d47269706af990cdfbb
#
_cell.length_a   1.000
_cell.length_b   1.000
_cell.length_c   1.000
_cell.angle_alpha   90.00
_cell.angle_beta   90.00
_cell.angle_gamma   90.00
#
_symmetry.space_group_name_H-M   'P 1'
#
loop_
_entity.id
_entity.type
_entity.pdbx_description
1 polymer ?
#
loop_
_entity_poly.entity_id
_entity_poly.type
_entity_poly.pdbx_seq_one_letter_code
_entity_poly.pdbx_strand_id
1 'polypeptide(L)'
;NLTTIQNMIRGDSSEYDLLKKWCETLPFYDEPKSVTTCEVGVREGLGSQIIMANISPRLDKTEYQHYAIDPYGDLEYEHFDNHPQWKRDGKWTSEAPKYSNKMRDQMVKDFAGHPHYKFYNMTDVEYMKIFNLANTVFDLVLLDGPHTTKDILRETLWFAERSRKGSRI
;
A
#
# COMPACT_ATOMS: atom_id res chain seq x y z
N ASN A 1 4.23 -20.18 -2.32
CA ASN A 1 2.83 -20.48 -2.70
C ASN A 1 1.93 -19.41 -2.07
N LEU A 2 1.47 -18.45 -2.87
CA LEU A 2 0.57 -17.35 -2.45
C LEU A 2 -0.73 -17.89 -1.81
N THR A 3 -1.19 -19.06 -2.21
CA THR A 3 -2.42 -19.70 -1.72
C THR A 3 -2.32 -20.10 -0.25
N THR A 4 -1.14 -20.37 0.28
CA THR A 4 -0.96 -20.77 1.69
C THR A 4 -0.97 -19.58 2.64
N ILE A 5 -0.64 -18.38 2.17
CA ILE A 5 -0.63 -17.14 2.95
C ILE A 5 -2.06 -16.60 3.11
N GLN A 6 -2.95 -16.86 2.13
CA GLN A 6 -4.33 -16.33 2.09
C GLN A 6 -5.18 -16.55 3.36
N ASN A 7 -4.86 -17.54 4.17
CA ASN A 7 -5.64 -17.87 5.37
C ASN A 7 -5.13 -17.23 6.67
N MET A 8 -4.03 -16.49 6.64
CA MET A 8 -3.38 -15.96 7.83
C MET A 8 -3.36 -14.42 7.92
N ILE A 9 -3.44 -13.73 6.79
CA ILE A 9 -3.40 -12.26 6.75
C ILE A 9 -4.81 -11.70 6.93
N ARG A 10 -4.96 -10.76 7.87
CA ARG A 10 -6.24 -10.11 8.17
C ARG A 10 -6.25 -8.70 7.60
N GLY A 11 -7.37 -8.35 7.00
CA GLY A 11 -7.68 -6.98 6.62
C GLY A 11 -8.68 -6.34 7.57
N ASP A 12 -8.79 -5.05 7.53
CA ASP A 12 -9.77 -4.24 8.27
C ASP A 12 -10.62 -3.33 7.37
N SER A 13 -10.36 -3.35 6.08
CA SER A 13 -11.17 -2.64 5.10
C SER A 13 -12.29 -3.53 4.55
N SER A 14 -13.49 -2.97 4.39
CA SER A 14 -14.61 -3.61 3.68
C SER A 14 -14.48 -3.52 2.16
N GLU A 15 -13.43 -2.85 1.66
CA GLU A 15 -13.26 -2.50 0.25
C GLU A 15 -12.37 -3.47 -0.53
N TYR A 16 -11.88 -4.53 0.09
CA TYR A 16 -10.98 -5.49 -0.55
C TYR A 16 -11.59 -6.20 -1.77
N ASP A 17 -12.90 -6.42 -1.81
CA ASP A 17 -13.58 -6.96 -3.00
C ASP A 17 -13.53 -5.97 -4.17
N LEU A 18 -13.67 -4.67 -3.88
CA LEU A 18 -13.52 -3.62 -4.88
C LEU A 18 -12.08 -3.52 -5.37
N LEU A 19 -11.11 -3.57 -4.46
CA LEU A 19 -9.68 -3.58 -4.80
C LEU A 19 -9.36 -4.76 -5.73
N LYS A 20 -9.84 -5.96 -5.41
CA LYS A 20 -9.68 -7.15 -6.26
C LYS A 20 -10.22 -6.91 -7.66
N LYS A 21 -11.46 -6.43 -7.77
CA LYS A 21 -12.08 -6.09 -9.06
C LYS A 21 -11.28 -5.05 -9.83
N TRP A 22 -10.71 -4.07 -9.16
CA TRP A 22 -9.85 -3.07 -9.80
C TRP A 22 -8.56 -3.68 -10.32
N CYS A 23 -7.94 -4.60 -9.59
CA CYS A 23 -6.77 -5.34 -10.05
C CYS A 23 -7.08 -6.19 -11.28
N GLU A 24 -8.20 -6.94 -11.26
CA GLU A 24 -8.64 -7.82 -12.36
C GLU A 24 -8.96 -7.04 -13.64
N THR A 25 -9.45 -5.82 -13.52
CA THR A 25 -9.88 -4.96 -14.63
C THR A 25 -8.93 -3.82 -14.95
N LEU A 26 -7.73 -3.79 -14.34
CA LEU A 26 -6.72 -2.77 -14.65
C LEU A 26 -6.32 -2.90 -16.12
N PRO A 27 -6.46 -1.84 -16.93
CA PRO A 27 -6.06 -1.91 -18.33
C PRO A 27 -4.54 -1.78 -18.47
N PHE A 28 -3.93 -2.66 -19.24
CA PHE A 28 -2.53 -2.52 -19.64
C PHE A 28 -2.51 -2.06 -21.11
N TYR A 29 -2.55 -0.75 -21.30
CA TYR A 29 -2.45 -0.16 -22.63
C TYR A 29 -1.00 -0.25 -23.15
N ASP A 30 -0.87 -0.56 -24.45
CA ASP A 30 0.40 -0.56 -25.17
C ASP A 30 1.45 -1.56 -24.63
N GLU A 31 1.01 -2.68 -24.01
CA GLU A 31 1.89 -3.75 -23.50
C GLU A 31 3.09 -3.15 -22.74
N PRO A 32 2.90 -2.58 -21.55
CA PRO A 32 3.95 -1.86 -20.86
C PRO A 32 5.14 -2.77 -20.56
N LYS A 33 6.35 -2.25 -20.69
CA LYS A 33 7.59 -2.98 -20.34
C LYS A 33 7.69 -3.27 -18.85
N SER A 34 7.08 -2.40 -18.03
CA SER A 34 7.03 -2.56 -16.59
C SER A 34 5.68 -2.14 -16.04
N VAL A 35 5.24 -2.81 -14.99
CA VAL A 35 4.05 -2.47 -14.19
C VAL A 35 4.48 -2.26 -12.75
N THR A 36 4.10 -1.15 -12.18
CA THR A 36 4.38 -0.83 -10.77
C THR A 36 3.08 -0.57 -10.04
N THR A 37 2.90 -1.26 -8.92
CA THR A 37 1.78 -1.03 -8.00
C THR A 37 2.30 -0.56 -6.65
N CYS A 38 1.45 0.12 -5.87
CA CYS A 38 1.82 0.63 -4.56
C CYS A 38 0.67 0.50 -3.56
N GLU A 39 1.02 0.28 -2.30
CA GLU A 39 0.14 0.41 -1.15
C GLU A 39 0.76 1.37 -0.13
N VAL A 40 0.01 2.39 0.28
CA VAL A 40 0.35 3.29 1.38
C VAL A 40 -0.55 2.94 2.55
N GLY A 41 0.05 2.55 3.69
CA GLY A 41 -0.66 1.95 4.80
C GLY A 41 -0.84 0.44 4.62
N VAL A 42 0.12 -0.34 5.08
CA VAL A 42 0.23 -1.78 4.75
C VAL A 42 -0.40 -2.67 5.82
N ARG A 43 -0.26 -2.29 7.07
CA ARG A 43 -0.74 -3.08 8.21
C ARG A 43 -0.21 -4.53 8.16
N GLU A 44 -1.09 -5.53 8.05
CA GLU A 44 -0.71 -6.95 7.91
C GLU A 44 -0.40 -7.36 6.45
N GLY A 45 -0.65 -6.48 5.47
CA GLY A 45 -0.29 -6.68 4.06
C GLY A 45 -1.36 -7.36 3.21
N LEU A 46 -2.64 -7.39 3.63
CA LEU A 46 -3.69 -8.01 2.83
C LEU A 46 -3.94 -7.27 1.52
N GLY A 47 -3.90 -5.93 1.50
CA GLY A 47 -4.01 -5.14 0.29
C GLY A 47 -2.88 -5.47 -0.69
N SER A 48 -1.62 -5.48 -0.22
CA SER A 48 -0.46 -5.90 -1.02
C SER A 48 -0.64 -7.31 -1.60
N GLN A 49 -1.13 -8.25 -0.80
CA GLN A 49 -1.36 -9.63 -1.25
C GLN A 49 -2.42 -9.69 -2.36
N ILE A 50 -3.54 -8.99 -2.20
CA ILE A 50 -4.63 -8.93 -3.19
C ILE A 50 -4.10 -8.33 -4.50
N ILE A 51 -3.38 -7.21 -4.41
CA ILE A 51 -2.80 -6.53 -5.58
C ILE A 51 -1.88 -7.49 -6.32
N MET A 52 -0.87 -8.05 -5.65
CA MET A 52 0.10 -8.93 -6.29
C MET A 52 -0.53 -10.20 -6.86
N ALA A 53 -1.45 -10.83 -6.14
CA ALA A 53 -2.11 -12.07 -6.57
C ALA A 53 -2.98 -11.89 -7.83
N ASN A 54 -3.51 -10.68 -8.07
CA ASN A 54 -4.39 -10.41 -9.20
C ASN A 54 -3.70 -9.67 -10.36
N ILE A 55 -2.55 -9.03 -10.12
CA ILE A 55 -1.79 -8.32 -11.16
C ILE A 55 -0.72 -9.22 -11.76
N SER A 56 0.15 -9.83 -10.94
CA SER A 56 1.30 -10.61 -11.40
C SER A 56 0.94 -11.72 -12.42
N PRO A 57 -0.14 -12.51 -12.25
CA PRO A 57 -0.50 -13.56 -13.21
C PRO A 57 -0.91 -13.05 -14.59
N ARG A 58 -1.23 -11.76 -14.71
CA ARG A 58 -1.67 -11.12 -15.95
C ARG A 58 -0.52 -10.58 -16.79
N LEU A 59 0.71 -10.68 -16.26
CA LEU A 59 1.92 -10.10 -16.83
C LEU A 59 2.86 -11.25 -17.28
N ASP A 60 2.96 -11.50 -18.57
CA ASP A 60 3.79 -12.61 -19.10
C ASP A 60 5.28 -12.29 -19.01
N LYS A 61 5.75 -11.31 -19.78
CA LYS A 61 7.18 -10.91 -19.83
C LYS A 61 7.43 -9.50 -19.32
N THR A 62 6.42 -8.91 -18.72
CA THR A 62 6.47 -7.54 -18.20
C THR A 62 7.13 -7.54 -16.83
N GLU A 63 8.07 -6.65 -16.60
CA GLU A 63 8.67 -6.45 -15.28
C GLU A 63 7.59 -5.97 -14.33
N TYR A 64 7.50 -6.59 -13.15
CA TYR A 64 6.53 -6.23 -12.13
C TYR A 64 7.19 -5.89 -10.81
N GLN A 65 6.73 -4.81 -10.18
CA GLN A 65 7.16 -4.44 -8.85
C GLN A 65 5.96 -3.91 -8.04
N HIS A 66 5.83 -4.37 -6.80
CA HIS A 66 4.90 -3.85 -5.82
C HIS A 66 5.66 -3.12 -4.71
N TYR A 67 5.29 -1.88 -4.45
CA TYR A 67 5.84 -1.05 -3.39
C TYR A 67 4.85 -0.97 -2.24
N ALA A 68 5.33 -1.21 -1.02
CA ALA A 68 4.57 -1.15 0.21
C ALA A 68 5.22 -0.12 1.13
N ILE A 69 4.47 0.88 1.56
CA ILE A 69 4.96 2.01 2.35
C ILE A 69 4.18 2.07 3.65
N ASP A 70 4.87 1.91 4.78
CA ASP A 70 4.26 2.00 6.11
C ASP A 70 5.33 2.29 7.16
N PRO A 71 5.18 3.32 8.00
CA PRO A 71 6.16 3.64 9.03
C PRO A 71 6.15 2.67 10.20
N TYR A 72 5.01 2.05 10.56
CA TYR A 72 4.81 1.28 11.80
C TYR A 72 5.33 1.98 13.08
N GLY A 73 5.42 1.25 14.20
CA GLY A 73 6.19 1.71 15.35
C GLY A 73 5.46 2.62 16.32
N ASP A 74 4.15 2.47 16.47
CA ASP A 74 3.32 3.23 17.42
C ASP A 74 3.42 4.76 17.22
N LEU A 75 3.51 5.17 15.95
CA LEU A 75 3.55 6.59 15.60
C LEU A 75 2.21 7.25 15.91
N GLU A 76 2.30 8.46 16.45
CA GLU A 76 1.15 9.33 16.60
C GLU A 76 0.83 9.96 15.23
N TYR A 77 -0.38 9.76 14.76
CA TYR A 77 -0.85 10.39 13.53
C TYR A 77 -2.35 10.71 13.61
N GLU A 78 -2.79 11.63 12.79
CA GLU A 78 -4.19 11.96 12.61
C GLU A 78 -4.77 11.09 11.50
N HIS A 79 -5.77 10.27 11.83
CA HIS A 79 -6.36 9.35 10.85
C HIS A 79 -7.44 10.02 10.00
N PHE A 80 -8.29 10.82 10.62
CA PHE A 80 -9.25 11.70 9.96
C PHE A 80 -9.08 13.13 10.48
N ASP A 81 -9.50 14.12 9.71
CA ASP A 81 -9.45 15.52 10.12
C ASP A 81 -10.07 15.70 11.53
N ASN A 82 -9.29 16.26 12.44
CA ASN A 82 -9.65 16.48 13.86
C ASN A 82 -9.95 15.21 14.68
N HIS A 83 -9.59 14.02 14.19
CA HIS A 83 -9.79 12.76 14.89
C HIS A 83 -8.49 11.96 14.94
N PRO A 84 -7.59 12.22 15.93
CA PRO A 84 -6.41 11.37 16.14
C PRO A 84 -6.85 9.97 16.48
N GLN A 85 -6.45 9.00 15.67
CA GLN A 85 -6.97 7.63 15.75
C GLN A 85 -6.55 6.90 17.03
N TRP A 86 -5.39 7.23 17.56
CA TRP A 86 -4.73 6.38 18.56
C TRP A 86 -4.54 7.04 19.90
N LYS A 87 -4.94 8.31 20.05
CA LYS A 87 -4.94 8.99 21.35
C LYS A 87 -6.33 9.46 21.74
N ARG A 88 -6.80 9.00 22.87
CA ARG A 88 -7.93 9.58 23.58
C ARG A 88 -7.41 10.11 24.91
N ASP A 89 -7.60 11.41 25.20
CA ASP A 89 -7.16 12.07 26.44
C ASP A 89 -5.65 11.92 26.73
N GLY A 90 -4.83 11.99 25.70
CA GLY A 90 -3.37 11.84 25.79
C GLY A 90 -2.89 10.43 26.08
N LYS A 91 -3.77 9.42 26.06
CA LYS A 91 -3.44 8.01 26.26
C LYS A 91 -3.73 7.22 24.99
N TRP A 92 -2.87 6.25 24.70
CA TRP A 92 -3.12 5.28 23.65
C TRP A 92 -4.39 4.48 23.92
N THR A 93 -5.22 4.30 22.92
CA THR A 93 -6.39 3.42 23.01
C THR A 93 -5.96 1.94 22.95
N SER A 94 -6.86 1.04 23.32
CA SER A 94 -6.61 -0.40 23.20
C SER A 94 -6.36 -0.87 21.74
N GLU A 95 -6.57 -0.01 20.78
CA GLU A 95 -6.35 -0.27 19.35
C GLU A 95 -4.96 0.14 18.86
N ALA A 96 -4.22 0.93 19.64
CA ALA A 96 -2.85 1.36 19.32
C ALA A 96 -1.89 0.24 18.87
N PRO A 97 -1.94 -0.99 19.42
CA PRO A 97 -1.07 -2.09 19.00
C PRO A 97 -1.22 -2.55 17.55
N LYS A 98 -2.22 -2.07 16.83
CA LYS A 98 -2.48 -2.51 15.45
C LYS A 98 -1.36 -2.17 14.45
N TYR A 99 -0.50 -1.21 14.77
CA TYR A 99 0.59 -0.76 13.88
C TYR A 99 1.97 -0.91 14.55
N SER A 100 2.12 -1.92 15.38
CA SER A 100 3.34 -2.17 16.14
C SER A 100 4.50 -2.66 15.27
N ASN A 101 5.73 -2.48 15.76
CA ASN A 101 6.91 -3.07 15.15
C ASN A 101 6.82 -4.61 15.05
N LYS A 102 6.14 -5.26 15.98
CA LYS A 102 5.88 -6.72 15.91
C LYS A 102 5.05 -7.09 14.70
N MET A 103 4.05 -6.29 14.36
CA MET A 103 3.24 -6.48 13.17
C MET A 103 4.07 -6.30 11.91
N ARG A 104 4.89 -5.24 11.84
CA ARG A 104 5.87 -5.05 10.75
C ARG A 104 6.75 -6.26 10.56
N ASP A 105 7.36 -6.75 11.64
CA ASP A 105 8.30 -7.88 11.59
C ASP A 105 7.63 -9.16 11.10
N GLN A 106 6.35 -9.36 11.45
CA GLN A 106 5.56 -10.48 10.93
C GLN A 106 5.27 -10.29 9.44
N MET A 107 4.79 -9.11 9.03
CA MET A 107 4.51 -8.79 7.62
C MET A 107 5.78 -8.98 6.76
N VAL A 108 6.94 -8.49 7.20
CA VAL A 108 8.21 -8.68 6.48
C VAL A 108 8.55 -10.16 6.32
N LYS A 109 8.28 -11.01 7.32
CA LYS A 109 8.48 -12.47 7.20
C LYS A 109 7.53 -13.10 6.22
N ASP A 110 6.26 -12.68 6.23
CA ASP A 110 5.21 -13.24 5.37
C ASP A 110 5.49 -12.95 3.89
N PHE A 111 6.10 -11.82 3.58
CA PHE A 111 6.52 -11.45 2.23
C PHE A 111 7.98 -11.76 1.91
N ALA A 112 8.73 -12.37 2.84
CA ALA A 112 10.14 -12.70 2.63
C ALA A 112 10.32 -13.62 1.41
N GLY A 113 11.21 -13.24 0.51
CA GLY A 113 11.49 -14.00 -0.71
C GLY A 113 10.46 -13.80 -1.84
N HIS A 114 9.45 -12.94 -1.68
CA HIS A 114 8.57 -12.57 -2.77
C HIS A 114 9.31 -11.62 -3.74
N PRO A 115 9.61 -12.01 -4.97
CA PRO A 115 10.55 -11.27 -5.84
C PRO A 115 10.03 -9.89 -6.27
N HIS A 116 8.72 -9.68 -6.19
CA HIS A 116 8.08 -8.45 -6.63
C HIS A 116 7.74 -7.50 -5.48
N TYR A 117 7.94 -7.91 -4.22
CA TYR A 117 7.58 -7.12 -3.06
C TYR A 117 8.75 -6.27 -2.57
N LYS A 118 8.54 -4.97 -2.43
CA LYS A 118 9.52 -4.03 -1.92
C LYS A 118 8.92 -3.16 -0.85
N PHE A 119 9.37 -3.36 0.38
CA PHE A 119 8.87 -2.65 1.54
C PHE A 119 9.75 -1.44 1.90
N TYR A 120 9.10 -0.32 2.20
CA TYR A 120 9.68 0.92 2.68
C TYR A 120 9.13 1.24 4.06
N ASN A 121 9.96 1.06 5.10
CA ASN A 121 9.61 1.40 6.48
C ASN A 121 9.81 2.89 6.71
N MET A 122 8.89 3.70 6.21
CA MET A 122 8.90 5.16 6.31
C MET A 122 7.49 5.70 6.08
N THR A 123 7.29 6.96 6.41
CA THR A 123 6.04 7.65 6.08
C THR A 123 5.92 7.92 4.58
N ASP A 124 4.71 8.12 4.09
CA ASP A 124 4.41 8.59 2.74
C ASP A 124 5.16 9.89 2.41
N VAL A 125 5.22 10.83 3.36
CA VAL A 125 5.93 12.11 3.20
C VAL A 125 7.43 11.91 3.00
N GLU A 126 8.06 11.03 3.78
CA GLU A 126 9.47 10.69 3.62
C GLU A 126 9.72 10.00 2.28
N TYR A 127 8.86 9.05 1.91
CA TYR A 127 8.93 8.37 0.63
C TYR A 127 8.85 9.35 -0.55
N MET A 128 7.84 10.21 -0.56
CA MET A 128 7.66 11.22 -1.60
C MET A 128 8.86 12.17 -1.71
N LYS A 129 9.44 12.55 -0.58
CA LYS A 129 10.63 13.42 -0.55
C LYS A 129 11.86 12.74 -1.14
N ILE A 130 12.10 11.47 -0.78
CA ILE A 130 13.27 10.72 -1.24
C ILE A 130 13.14 10.38 -2.73
N PHE A 131 11.95 9.98 -3.17
CA PHE A 131 11.70 9.51 -4.54
C PHE A 131 11.10 10.59 -5.46
N ASN A 132 11.16 11.86 -5.08
CA ASN A 132 10.57 12.95 -5.85
C ASN A 132 11.14 13.07 -7.28
N LEU A 133 12.41 12.73 -7.48
CA LEU A 133 13.08 12.76 -8.78
C LEU A 133 13.11 11.39 -9.50
N ALA A 134 12.52 10.37 -8.92
CA ALA A 134 12.46 9.06 -9.54
C ALA A 134 11.45 9.04 -10.70
N ASN A 135 11.84 8.38 -11.79
CA ASN A 135 10.99 8.22 -12.98
C ASN A 135 10.04 7.00 -12.85
N THR A 136 9.66 6.63 -11.64
CA THR A 136 8.73 5.53 -11.41
C THR A 136 7.33 5.93 -11.86
N VAL A 137 6.71 5.10 -12.68
CA VAL A 137 5.32 5.28 -13.12
C VAL A 137 4.47 4.23 -12.42
N PHE A 138 3.41 4.66 -11.74
CA PHE A 138 2.50 3.79 -11.01
C PHE A 138 1.25 3.47 -11.82
N ASP A 139 0.89 2.19 -11.86
CA ASP A 139 -0.30 1.69 -12.58
C ASP A 139 -1.50 1.52 -11.65
N LEU A 140 -1.26 1.13 -10.41
CA LEU A 140 -2.29 1.03 -9.38
C LEU A 140 -1.70 1.45 -8.04
N VAL A 141 -2.41 2.32 -7.34
CA VAL A 141 -2.05 2.76 -5.99
C VAL A 141 -3.26 2.58 -5.07
N LEU A 142 -3.05 1.92 -3.94
CA LEU A 142 -3.99 1.88 -2.82
C LEU A 142 -3.53 2.86 -1.75
N LEU A 143 -4.36 3.84 -1.43
CA LEU A 143 -4.14 4.79 -0.35
C LEU A 143 -4.99 4.37 0.86
N ASP A 144 -4.38 3.62 1.77
CA ASP A 144 -5.01 3.08 3.00
C ASP A 144 -4.25 3.52 4.27
N GLY A 145 -3.57 4.66 4.17
CA GLY A 145 -2.84 5.31 5.26
C GLY A 145 -3.70 6.33 6.03
N PRO A 146 -3.16 7.51 6.34
CA PRO A 146 -3.94 8.60 6.94
C PRO A 146 -5.03 9.10 5.99
N HIS A 147 -6.25 9.29 6.51
CA HIS A 147 -7.41 9.75 5.73
C HIS A 147 -7.75 11.22 6.01
N THR A 148 -6.79 12.05 6.41
CA THR A 148 -7.02 13.49 6.49
C THR A 148 -7.13 14.08 5.09
N THR A 149 -7.93 15.12 4.93
CA THR A 149 -8.08 15.81 3.63
C THR A 149 -6.72 16.25 3.06
N LYS A 150 -5.83 16.73 3.94
CA LYS A 150 -4.49 17.14 3.56
C LYS A 150 -3.64 15.99 3.03
N ASP A 151 -3.67 14.84 3.70
CA ASP A 151 -2.86 13.69 3.35
C ASP A 151 -3.37 13.06 2.05
N ILE A 152 -4.66 12.77 1.96
CA ILE A 152 -5.28 12.24 0.74
C ILE A 152 -5.01 13.13 -0.48
N LEU A 153 -5.16 14.46 -0.33
CA LEU A 153 -4.90 15.37 -1.45
C LEU A 153 -3.42 15.35 -1.87
N ARG A 154 -2.49 15.39 -0.91
CA ARG A 154 -1.05 15.31 -1.17
C ARG A 154 -0.67 14.03 -1.88
N GLU A 155 -1.11 12.89 -1.36
CA GLU A 155 -0.83 11.56 -1.91
C GLU A 155 -1.41 11.42 -3.32
N THR A 156 -2.69 11.72 -3.49
CA THR A 156 -3.36 11.62 -4.79
C THR A 156 -2.66 12.46 -5.85
N LEU A 157 -2.31 13.71 -5.56
CA LEU A 157 -1.63 14.58 -6.52
C LEU A 157 -0.24 14.03 -6.86
N TRP A 158 0.56 13.63 -5.87
CA TRP A 158 1.90 13.11 -6.09
C TRP A 158 1.91 11.84 -6.94
N PHE A 159 1.00 10.90 -6.67
CA PHE A 159 0.89 9.67 -7.45
C PHE A 159 0.28 9.93 -8.83
N ALA A 160 -0.70 10.85 -8.96
CA ALA A 160 -1.29 11.21 -10.25
C ALA A 160 -0.26 11.79 -11.23
N GLU A 161 0.67 12.63 -10.74
CA GLU A 161 1.78 13.14 -11.54
C GLU A 161 2.73 12.04 -12.06
N ARG A 162 2.71 10.87 -11.42
CA ARG A 162 3.53 9.68 -11.71
C ARG A 162 2.71 8.52 -12.24
N SER A 163 1.57 8.82 -12.80
CA SER A 163 0.67 7.84 -13.39
C SER A 163 0.62 7.98 -14.92
N ARG A 164 0.09 6.96 -15.57
CA ARG A 164 -0.15 6.97 -17.01
C ARG A 164 -1.63 6.73 -17.32
N LYS A 165 -2.01 6.85 -18.58
CA LYS A 165 -3.38 6.57 -19.00
C LYS A 165 -3.81 5.16 -18.56
N GLY A 166 -4.90 5.09 -17.82
CA GLY A 166 -5.46 3.84 -17.29
C GLY A 166 -5.01 3.47 -15.89
N SER A 167 -4.04 4.19 -15.31
CA SER A 167 -3.69 4.00 -13.89
C SER A 167 -4.88 4.28 -12.97
N ARG A 168 -4.86 3.69 -11.79
CA ARG A 168 -5.88 3.85 -10.74
C ARG A 168 -5.22 4.24 -9.42
N ILE A 169 -5.86 5.19 -8.73
CA ILE A 169 -5.46 5.64 -7.40
C ILE A 169 -6.70 5.61 -6.51
#